data_9dc4a3c31e6dc95b55e6fb325e41fea9
#
_entry.id   9dc4a3c31e6dc95b55e6fb325e41fea9
#
_cell.length_a   1.000
_cell.length_b   1.000
_cell.length_c   1.000
_cell.angle_alpha   90.00
_cell.angle_beta   90.00
_cell.angle_gamma   90.00
#
_symmetry.space_group_name_H-M   'P 1'
#
loop_
_entity.id
_entity.type
_entity.pdbx_description
1 polymer ?
#
loop_
_entity_poly.entity_id
_entity_poly.type
_entity_poly.pdbx_seq_one_letter_code
_entity_poly.pdbx_strand_id
1 'polypeptide(L)'
;MKFSTKDLPRTRGLLIISVLTLVLGAIIAYVSNGVLIEAQQSKITADREWSEAHRKLERTKNEQEDLQGYYRQYQNLVEQNVIGQERRLDWIETIEKIRNKLNIFSVKYKLEPQETLNFETVTTSNSFDLHRSNMTLDFSLLHEGQLLNFLDTLSKEAKGMYLLESCTLTRNDFVRQLRFIPNLQAECTLGWITLNEKIVDGT
;
A
#
# COMPACT_ATOMS: atom_id res chain seq x y z
N MET A 1 -36.45 -1.56 84.60
CA MET A 1 -36.72 -2.98 84.71
C MET A 1 -35.48 -3.62 85.37
N LYS A 2 -35.59 -4.12 86.59
CA LYS A 2 -34.48 -4.80 87.28
C LYS A 2 -34.49 -6.27 86.88
N PHE A 3 -33.48 -6.69 86.15
CA PHE A 3 -33.27 -8.12 85.80
C PHE A 3 -32.90 -8.87 87.09
N SER A 4 -33.80 -9.76 87.53
CA SER A 4 -33.54 -10.62 88.67
C SER A 4 -32.72 -11.82 88.22
N THR A 5 -31.62 -12.12 88.97
CA THR A 5 -30.70 -13.22 88.75
C THR A 5 -31.35 -14.62 88.85
N LYS A 6 -32.63 -14.76 89.20
CA LYS A 6 -33.37 -16.02 89.30
C LYS A 6 -33.96 -16.52 87.93
N ASP A 7 -34.02 -15.69 86.88
CA ASP A 7 -34.54 -16.05 85.57
C ASP A 7 -33.45 -16.55 84.58
N LEU A 8 -32.20 -16.55 85.06
CA LEU A 8 -31.04 -16.98 84.23
C LEU A 8 -31.12 -18.43 83.67
N PRO A 9 -31.63 -19.45 84.38
CA PRO A 9 -31.63 -20.82 83.77
C PRO A 9 -32.65 -20.99 82.65
N ARG A 10 -33.73 -20.20 82.63
CA ARG A 10 -34.81 -20.33 81.60
C ARG A 10 -34.49 -19.53 80.34
N THR A 11 -33.74 -18.47 80.48
CA THR A 11 -33.33 -17.64 79.34
C THR A 11 -32.02 -18.10 78.71
N ARG A 12 -31.24 -18.98 79.31
CA ARG A 12 -30.01 -19.53 78.77
C ARG A 12 -30.21 -20.25 77.42
N GLY A 13 -31.26 -21.03 77.28
CA GLY A 13 -31.60 -21.70 76.02
C GLY A 13 -31.88 -20.73 74.89
N LEU A 14 -32.67 -19.65 75.15
CA LEU A 14 -32.96 -18.62 74.17
C LEU A 14 -31.73 -17.83 73.73
N LEU A 15 -30.84 -17.51 74.68
CA LEU A 15 -29.60 -16.83 74.39
C LEU A 15 -28.65 -17.69 73.53
N ILE A 16 -28.53 -18.99 73.85
CA ILE A 16 -27.71 -19.94 73.04
C ILE A 16 -28.26 -20.04 71.61
N ILE A 17 -29.58 -20.13 71.42
CA ILE A 17 -30.19 -20.16 70.08
C ILE A 17 -29.95 -18.87 69.32
N SER A 18 -30.09 -17.69 69.98
CA SER A 18 -29.83 -16.39 69.40
C SER A 18 -28.37 -16.22 68.98
N VAL A 19 -27.42 -16.63 69.77
CA VAL A 19 -25.98 -16.62 69.41
C VAL A 19 -25.69 -17.56 68.26
N LEU A 20 -26.29 -18.75 68.27
CA LEU A 20 -26.12 -19.73 67.18
C LEU A 20 -26.63 -19.23 65.83
N THR A 21 -27.81 -18.58 65.84
CA THR A 21 -28.35 -17.97 64.61
C THR A 21 -27.52 -16.80 64.09
N LEU A 22 -27.00 -15.97 64.98
CA LEU A 22 -26.07 -14.88 64.60
C LEU A 22 -24.75 -15.42 64.01
N VAL A 23 -24.17 -16.44 64.59
CA VAL A 23 -22.95 -17.08 64.08
C VAL A 23 -23.23 -17.74 62.68
N LEU A 24 -24.35 -18.43 62.57
CA LEU A 24 -24.76 -19.04 61.31
C LEU A 24 -24.98 -17.97 60.22
N GLY A 25 -25.64 -16.87 60.54
CA GLY A 25 -25.84 -15.75 59.65
C GLY A 25 -24.52 -15.09 59.21
N ALA A 26 -23.57 -14.94 60.13
CA ALA A 26 -22.25 -14.42 59.82
C ALA A 26 -21.42 -15.31 58.91
N ILE A 27 -21.51 -16.64 59.10
CA ILE A 27 -20.84 -17.62 58.26
C ILE A 27 -21.43 -17.59 56.81
N ILE A 28 -22.74 -17.55 56.69
CA ILE A 28 -23.42 -17.46 55.38
C ILE A 28 -23.04 -16.17 54.66
N ALA A 29 -23.04 -15.04 55.34
CA ALA A 29 -22.62 -13.75 54.76
C ALA A 29 -21.16 -13.73 54.33
N TYR A 30 -20.28 -14.34 55.10
CA TYR A 30 -18.86 -14.46 54.75
C TYR A 30 -18.61 -15.32 53.51
N VAL A 31 -19.22 -16.50 53.43
CA VAL A 31 -19.14 -17.41 52.28
C VAL A 31 -19.77 -16.77 51.03
N SER A 32 -20.93 -16.13 51.18
CA SER A 32 -21.61 -15.44 50.06
C SER A 32 -20.76 -14.29 49.48
N ASN A 33 -20.12 -13.50 50.32
CA ASN A 33 -19.22 -12.44 49.84
C ASN A 33 -18.00 -13.03 49.09
N GLY A 34 -17.42 -14.12 49.56
CA GLY A 34 -16.30 -14.78 48.89
C GLY A 34 -16.68 -15.25 47.46
N VAL A 35 -17.82 -15.90 47.28
CA VAL A 35 -18.32 -16.39 46.00
C VAL A 35 -18.65 -15.22 45.04
N LEU A 36 -19.20 -14.11 45.56
CA LEU A 36 -19.48 -12.93 44.75
C LEU A 36 -18.21 -12.27 44.21
N ILE A 37 -17.16 -12.15 45.02
CA ILE A 37 -15.87 -11.57 44.60
C ILE A 37 -15.21 -12.45 43.54
N GLU A 38 -15.19 -13.75 43.73
CA GLU A 38 -14.61 -14.70 42.75
C GLU A 38 -15.39 -14.69 41.44
N ALA A 39 -16.72 -14.66 41.48
CA ALA A 39 -17.55 -14.54 40.27
C ALA A 39 -17.33 -13.21 39.52
N GLN A 40 -17.15 -12.10 40.24
CA GLN A 40 -16.84 -10.82 39.62
C GLN A 40 -15.44 -10.80 38.99
N GLN A 41 -14.43 -11.39 39.64
CA GLN A 41 -13.10 -11.52 39.08
C GLN A 41 -13.09 -12.38 37.82
N SER A 42 -13.77 -13.52 37.84
CA SER A 42 -13.91 -14.40 36.69
C SER A 42 -14.58 -13.71 35.51
N LYS A 43 -15.59 -12.87 35.76
CA LYS A 43 -16.24 -12.08 34.73
C LYS A 43 -15.30 -11.06 34.14
N ILE A 44 -14.56 -10.32 34.98
CA ILE A 44 -13.61 -9.30 34.51
C ILE A 44 -12.48 -9.93 33.67
N THR A 45 -11.97 -11.10 34.10
CA THR A 45 -10.93 -11.83 33.32
C THR A 45 -11.47 -12.31 31.98
N ALA A 46 -12.66 -12.89 31.95
CA ALA A 46 -13.31 -13.34 30.72
C ALA A 46 -13.59 -12.16 29.76
N ASP A 47 -14.08 -11.02 30.27
CA ASP A 47 -14.31 -9.82 29.47
C ASP A 47 -12.99 -9.26 28.88
N ARG A 48 -11.91 -9.32 29.66
CA ARG A 48 -10.57 -8.92 29.15
C ARG A 48 -10.06 -9.85 28.06
N GLU A 49 -10.10 -11.15 28.28
CA GLU A 49 -9.69 -12.15 27.29
C GLU A 49 -10.50 -12.03 26.00
N TRP A 50 -11.80 -11.87 26.12
CA TRP A 50 -12.68 -11.66 24.96
C TRP A 50 -12.30 -10.38 24.20
N SER A 51 -12.11 -9.27 24.92
CA SER A 51 -11.73 -7.99 24.30
C SER A 51 -10.34 -8.01 23.66
N GLU A 52 -9.39 -8.76 24.21
CA GLU A 52 -8.07 -8.94 23.64
C GLU A 52 -8.13 -9.82 22.37
N ALA A 53 -8.88 -10.91 22.43
CA ALA A 53 -9.10 -11.78 21.27
C ALA A 53 -9.79 -11.02 20.12
N HIS A 54 -10.82 -10.23 20.46
CA HIS A 54 -11.53 -9.42 19.48
C HIS A 54 -10.61 -8.36 18.83
N ARG A 55 -9.81 -7.65 19.65
CA ARG A 55 -8.84 -6.68 19.12
C ARG A 55 -7.76 -7.32 18.25
N LYS A 56 -7.30 -8.51 18.58
CA LYS A 56 -6.36 -9.26 17.72
C LYS A 56 -7.01 -9.61 16.38
N LEU A 57 -8.23 -10.08 16.40
CA LEU A 57 -8.97 -10.42 15.18
C LEU A 57 -9.18 -9.19 14.28
N GLU A 58 -9.60 -8.07 14.86
CA GLU A 58 -9.77 -6.81 14.16
C GLU A 58 -8.45 -6.32 13.50
N ARG A 59 -7.35 -6.34 14.26
CA ARG A 59 -6.03 -5.99 13.72
C ARG A 59 -5.63 -6.87 12.56
N THR A 60 -5.77 -8.21 12.71
CA THR A 60 -5.40 -9.13 11.64
C THR A 60 -6.26 -8.95 10.39
N LYS A 61 -7.56 -8.65 10.54
CA LYS A 61 -8.43 -8.33 9.40
C LYS A 61 -7.99 -7.06 8.70
N ASN A 62 -7.72 -5.99 9.44
CA ASN A 62 -7.24 -4.72 8.87
C ASN A 62 -5.90 -4.91 8.16
N GLU A 63 -4.96 -5.62 8.77
CA GLU A 63 -3.67 -5.96 8.15
C GLU A 63 -3.86 -6.78 6.86
N GLN A 64 -4.81 -7.71 6.85
CA GLN A 64 -5.12 -8.51 5.66
C GLN A 64 -5.74 -7.66 4.55
N GLU A 65 -6.65 -6.74 4.85
CA GLU A 65 -7.25 -5.82 3.89
C GLU A 65 -6.21 -4.87 3.30
N ASP A 66 -5.33 -4.31 4.14
CA ASP A 66 -4.23 -3.46 3.72
C ASP A 66 -3.26 -4.21 2.79
N LEU A 67 -2.86 -5.43 3.18
CA LEU A 67 -2.00 -6.29 2.35
C LEU A 67 -2.63 -6.61 0.99
N GLN A 68 -3.94 -6.89 0.94
CA GLN A 68 -4.65 -7.14 -0.32
C GLN A 68 -4.71 -5.89 -1.21
N GLY A 69 -4.83 -4.70 -0.60
CA GLY A 69 -4.80 -3.42 -1.30
C GLY A 69 -3.43 -3.17 -1.95
N TYR A 70 -2.35 -3.30 -1.17
CA TYR A 70 -0.98 -3.14 -1.64
C TYR A 70 -0.60 -4.20 -2.68
N TYR A 71 -1.02 -5.44 -2.50
CA TYR A 71 -0.73 -6.52 -3.45
C TYR A 71 -1.35 -6.25 -4.82
N ARG A 72 -2.58 -5.75 -4.89
CA ARG A 72 -3.21 -5.35 -6.15
C ARG A 72 -2.46 -4.21 -6.85
N GLN A 73 -2.02 -3.20 -6.10
CA GLN A 73 -1.22 -2.10 -6.65
C GLN A 73 0.12 -2.61 -7.19
N TYR A 74 0.79 -3.46 -6.43
CA TYR A 74 2.03 -4.11 -6.86
C TYR A 74 1.83 -4.92 -8.15
N GLN A 75 0.80 -5.75 -8.22
CA GLN A 75 0.49 -6.50 -9.44
C GLN A 75 0.25 -5.59 -10.64
N ASN A 76 -0.49 -4.51 -10.49
CA ASN A 76 -0.70 -3.55 -11.57
C ASN A 76 0.61 -2.95 -12.08
N LEU A 77 1.55 -2.62 -11.19
CA LEU A 77 2.86 -2.09 -11.57
C LEU A 77 3.72 -3.14 -12.29
N VAL A 78 3.63 -4.41 -11.89
CA VAL A 78 4.28 -5.53 -12.58
C VAL A 78 3.67 -5.74 -13.98
N GLU A 79 2.35 -5.74 -14.10
CA GLU A 79 1.64 -5.90 -15.39
C GLU A 79 1.92 -4.73 -16.35
N GLN A 80 2.13 -3.55 -15.80
CA GLN A 80 2.53 -2.36 -16.57
C GLN A 80 4.02 -2.33 -16.89
N ASN A 81 4.81 -3.34 -16.51
CA ASN A 81 6.26 -3.41 -16.68
C ASN A 81 7.05 -2.24 -16.01
N VAL A 82 6.50 -1.69 -14.93
CA VAL A 82 7.21 -0.72 -14.08
C VAL A 82 8.14 -1.43 -13.10
N ILE A 83 7.68 -2.56 -12.54
CA ILE A 83 8.48 -3.42 -11.65
C ILE A 83 8.97 -4.62 -12.45
N GLY A 84 10.26 -4.88 -12.42
CA GLY A 84 10.93 -5.99 -13.07
C GLY A 84 11.97 -5.56 -14.09
N GLN A 85 12.41 -6.50 -14.91
CA GLN A 85 13.42 -6.24 -15.92
C GLN A 85 12.93 -5.29 -17.02
N GLU A 86 13.83 -4.45 -17.48
CA GLU A 86 13.59 -3.50 -18.56
C GLU A 86 13.21 -4.22 -19.88
N ARG A 87 12.09 -3.83 -20.46
CA ARG A 87 11.55 -4.44 -21.69
C ARG A 87 11.68 -3.50 -22.89
N ARG A 88 12.90 -3.24 -23.30
CA ARG A 88 13.25 -2.34 -24.41
C ARG A 88 12.55 -2.66 -25.72
N LEU A 89 12.38 -3.94 -26.00
CA LEU A 89 11.74 -4.39 -27.23
C LEU A 89 10.27 -3.95 -27.28
N ASP A 90 9.56 -4.07 -26.17
CA ASP A 90 8.15 -3.66 -26.09
C ASP A 90 7.98 -2.15 -26.36
N TRP A 91 8.93 -1.32 -25.90
CA TRP A 91 8.92 0.11 -26.18
C TRP A 91 9.09 0.41 -27.65
N ILE A 92 10.08 -0.23 -28.28
CA ILE A 92 10.38 -0.06 -29.72
C ILE A 92 9.19 -0.52 -30.57
N GLU A 93 8.62 -1.68 -30.27
CA GLU A 93 7.44 -2.20 -30.97
C GLU A 93 6.23 -1.27 -30.85
N THR A 94 6.02 -0.70 -29.65
CA THR A 94 4.93 0.26 -29.43
C THR A 94 5.15 1.54 -30.24
N ILE A 95 6.37 2.09 -30.24
CA ILE A 95 6.72 3.27 -31.05
C ILE A 95 6.50 3.02 -32.54
N GLU A 96 6.95 1.89 -33.05
CA GLU A 96 6.76 1.51 -34.46
C GLU A 96 5.28 1.31 -34.83
N LYS A 97 4.51 0.69 -33.95
CA LYS A 97 3.06 0.54 -34.09
C LYS A 97 2.36 1.89 -34.19
N ILE A 98 2.70 2.82 -33.27
CA ILE A 98 2.11 4.16 -33.25
C ILE A 98 2.53 4.96 -34.48
N ARG A 99 3.80 4.89 -34.90
CA ARG A 99 4.28 5.51 -36.13
C ARG A 99 3.46 5.08 -37.35
N ASN A 100 3.23 3.78 -37.48
CA ASN A 100 2.45 3.21 -38.59
C ASN A 100 0.97 3.64 -38.52
N LYS A 101 0.37 3.62 -37.34
CA LYS A 101 -1.02 4.01 -37.10
C LYS A 101 -1.29 5.48 -37.45
N LEU A 102 -0.35 6.36 -37.14
CA LEU A 102 -0.46 7.80 -37.37
C LEU A 102 0.15 8.24 -38.70
N ASN A 103 0.66 7.32 -39.51
CA ASN A 103 1.32 7.59 -40.79
C ASN A 103 2.45 8.66 -40.66
N ILE A 104 3.24 8.58 -39.59
CA ILE A 104 4.39 9.47 -39.41
C ILE A 104 5.49 9.05 -40.36
N PHE A 105 6.08 10.04 -41.05
CA PHE A 105 7.03 9.77 -42.13
C PHE A 105 8.26 8.97 -41.66
N SER A 106 8.89 9.41 -40.57
CA SER A 106 10.04 8.75 -39.96
C SER A 106 10.09 9.01 -38.48
N VAL A 107 10.37 7.96 -37.72
CA VAL A 107 10.76 8.04 -36.31
C VAL A 107 12.04 7.22 -36.16
N LYS A 108 13.12 7.85 -35.77
CA LYS A 108 14.36 7.19 -35.39
C LYS A 108 14.48 7.21 -33.89
N TYR A 109 15.08 6.20 -33.30
CA TYR A 109 15.29 6.11 -31.87
C TYR A 109 16.75 5.79 -31.55
N LYS A 110 17.24 6.36 -30.47
CA LYS A 110 18.52 6.04 -29.85
C LYS A 110 18.26 5.73 -28.39
N LEU A 111 18.67 4.57 -27.92
CA LEU A 111 18.51 4.13 -26.55
C LEU A 111 19.86 4.11 -25.85
N GLU A 112 19.93 4.73 -24.69
CA GLU A 112 21.14 4.79 -23.87
C GLU A 112 21.19 3.59 -22.90
N PRO A 113 22.38 3.28 -22.35
CA PRO A 113 22.49 2.28 -21.28
C PRO A 113 21.62 2.65 -20.08
N GLN A 114 21.18 1.63 -19.37
CA GLN A 114 20.42 1.81 -18.12
C GLN A 114 21.33 2.37 -17.03
N GLU A 115 20.86 3.39 -16.33
CA GLU A 115 21.54 4.03 -15.21
C GLU A 115 20.73 3.82 -13.92
N THR A 116 21.43 3.64 -12.80
CA THR A 116 20.80 3.59 -11.48
C THR A 116 20.63 5.02 -10.96
N LEU A 117 19.40 5.38 -10.61
CA LEU A 117 19.10 6.69 -10.02
C LEU A 117 19.26 6.62 -8.50
N ASN A 118 20.23 7.36 -7.98
CA ASN A 118 20.41 7.55 -6.55
C ASN A 118 19.83 8.91 -6.16
N PHE A 119 18.64 8.93 -5.58
CA PHE A 119 18.07 10.14 -5.01
C PHE A 119 18.41 10.21 -3.52
N GLU A 120 19.20 11.19 -3.12
CA GLU A 120 19.51 11.45 -1.69
C GLU A 120 18.26 11.78 -0.87
N THR A 121 17.17 12.24 -1.53
CA THR A 121 15.93 12.69 -0.90
C THR A 121 14.81 11.66 -0.90
N VAL A 122 14.87 10.65 -1.74
CA VAL A 122 13.90 9.56 -1.74
C VAL A 122 14.50 8.42 -0.93
N THR A 123 13.97 8.18 0.25
CA THR A 123 14.21 6.93 0.98
C THR A 123 13.66 5.80 0.11
N THR A 124 14.45 5.39 -0.88
CA THR A 124 14.20 4.13 -1.58
C THR A 124 14.11 3.07 -0.51
N SER A 125 12.98 2.40 -0.44
CA SER A 125 12.84 1.19 0.37
C SER A 125 14.09 0.35 0.12
N ASN A 126 14.69 -0.22 1.17
CA ASN A 126 15.88 -1.07 1.03
C ASN A 126 15.68 -2.26 0.06
N SER A 127 14.48 -2.44 -0.45
CA SER A 127 14.06 -3.58 -1.27
C SER A 127 14.09 -3.35 -2.78
N PHE A 128 14.16 -2.09 -3.26
CA PHE A 128 14.12 -1.78 -4.70
C PHE A 128 15.20 -0.80 -5.11
N ASP A 129 15.75 -1.01 -6.31
CA ASP A 129 16.61 -0.06 -7.02
C ASP A 129 15.83 0.59 -8.15
N LEU A 130 15.92 1.91 -8.24
CA LEU A 130 15.31 2.69 -9.30
C LEU A 130 16.30 2.83 -10.45
N HIS A 131 15.90 2.43 -11.64
CA HIS A 131 16.69 2.53 -12.86
C HIS A 131 16.01 3.45 -13.87
N ARG A 132 16.82 4.06 -14.71
CA ARG A 132 16.39 4.92 -15.79
C ARG A 132 17.15 4.59 -17.08
N SER A 133 16.43 4.61 -18.20
CA SER A 133 17.00 4.49 -19.54
C SER A 133 16.51 5.64 -20.40
N ASN A 134 17.43 6.45 -20.90
CA ASN A 134 17.10 7.54 -21.79
C ASN A 134 16.89 7.03 -23.21
N MET A 135 15.82 7.50 -23.85
CA MET A 135 15.51 7.24 -25.24
C MET A 135 15.29 8.57 -25.96
N THR A 136 16.14 8.84 -26.95
CA THR A 136 15.95 9.98 -27.85
C THR A 136 15.16 9.52 -29.07
N LEU A 137 14.12 10.27 -29.43
CA LEU A 137 13.27 10.06 -30.59
C LEU A 137 13.41 11.23 -31.55
N ASP A 138 13.85 10.93 -32.78
CA ASP A 138 13.95 11.90 -33.87
C ASP A 138 12.81 11.70 -34.86
N PHE A 139 11.97 12.71 -34.99
CA PHE A 139 10.80 12.70 -35.85
C PHE A 139 11.00 13.54 -37.10
N SER A 140 10.50 13.03 -38.24
CA SER A 140 10.28 13.83 -39.46
C SER A 140 8.77 13.98 -39.67
N LEU A 141 8.24 15.20 -39.54
CA LEU A 141 6.82 15.50 -39.42
C LEU A 141 6.36 16.46 -40.51
N LEU A 142 5.08 16.37 -40.88
CA LEU A 142 4.43 17.31 -41.78
C LEU A 142 3.84 18.51 -41.04
N HIS A 143 3.35 18.32 -39.84
CA HIS A 143 2.80 19.35 -38.97
C HIS A 143 2.91 18.97 -37.48
N GLU A 144 2.83 19.95 -36.61
CA GLU A 144 3.00 19.82 -35.15
C GLU A 144 2.00 18.83 -34.52
N GLY A 145 0.77 18.78 -35.07
CA GLY A 145 -0.28 17.89 -34.56
C GLY A 145 0.08 16.41 -34.62
N GLN A 146 0.98 15.99 -35.53
CA GLN A 146 1.44 14.59 -35.55
C GLN A 146 2.25 14.25 -34.31
N LEU A 147 3.08 15.17 -33.82
CA LEU A 147 3.87 14.99 -32.60
C LEU A 147 2.96 14.85 -31.37
N LEU A 148 2.00 15.80 -31.24
CA LEU A 148 1.07 15.79 -30.11
C LEU A 148 0.22 14.51 -30.08
N ASN A 149 -0.28 14.08 -31.24
CA ASN A 149 -1.04 12.85 -31.35
C ASN A 149 -0.19 11.61 -31.05
N PHE A 150 1.10 11.65 -31.44
CA PHE A 150 2.04 10.57 -31.10
C PHE A 150 2.25 10.46 -29.59
N LEU A 151 2.55 11.58 -28.92
CA LEU A 151 2.77 11.60 -27.47
C LEU A 151 1.49 11.21 -26.70
N ASP A 152 0.32 11.67 -27.12
CA ASP A 152 -0.96 11.28 -26.52
C ASP A 152 -1.24 9.77 -26.71
N THR A 153 -0.97 9.24 -27.89
CA THR A 153 -1.15 7.81 -28.16
C THR A 153 -0.13 6.97 -27.39
N LEU A 154 1.12 7.43 -27.30
CA LEU A 154 2.18 6.79 -26.53
C LEU A 154 1.80 6.70 -25.04
N SER A 155 1.24 7.77 -24.48
CA SER A 155 0.81 7.78 -23.08
C SER A 155 -0.30 6.79 -22.76
N LYS A 156 -1.09 6.39 -23.77
CA LYS A 156 -2.21 5.44 -23.64
C LYS A 156 -1.82 3.98 -23.95
N GLU A 157 -0.89 3.78 -24.89
CA GLU A 157 -0.56 2.45 -25.40
C GLU A 157 0.76 1.90 -24.84
N ALA A 158 1.67 2.77 -24.39
CA ALA A 158 2.95 2.32 -23.85
C ALA A 158 2.79 1.61 -22.51
N LYS A 159 3.46 0.49 -22.38
CA LYS A 159 3.66 -0.19 -21.10
C LYS A 159 4.97 0.29 -20.49
N GLY A 160 4.94 0.57 -19.22
CA GLY A 160 6.07 1.14 -18.48
C GLY A 160 5.81 2.59 -18.09
N MET A 161 6.63 3.08 -17.20
CA MET A 161 6.62 4.45 -16.74
C MET A 161 7.69 5.25 -17.46
N TYR A 162 7.33 6.37 -18.07
CA TYR A 162 8.31 7.27 -18.69
C TYR A 162 8.01 8.74 -18.39
N LEU A 163 9.03 9.55 -18.43
CA LEU A 163 8.96 10.99 -18.31
C LEU A 163 9.43 11.62 -19.63
N LEU A 164 8.67 12.56 -20.16
CA LEU A 164 9.10 13.42 -21.25
C LEU A 164 9.99 14.53 -20.66
N GLU A 165 11.30 14.48 -20.93
CA GLU A 165 12.25 15.41 -20.34
C GLU A 165 12.41 16.68 -21.17
N SER A 166 12.56 16.49 -22.46
CA SER A 166 12.68 17.59 -23.40
C SER A 166 12.09 17.21 -24.75
N CYS A 167 11.59 18.21 -25.46
CA CYS A 167 11.16 18.02 -26.82
C CYS A 167 11.37 19.34 -27.60
N THR A 168 12.27 19.30 -28.56
CA THR A 168 12.62 20.44 -29.38
C THR A 168 12.04 20.26 -30.78
N LEU A 169 11.28 21.21 -31.23
CA LEU A 169 10.68 21.22 -32.56
C LEU A 169 11.37 22.31 -33.42
N THR A 170 11.90 21.90 -34.54
CA THR A 170 12.58 22.77 -35.51
C THR A 170 11.89 22.70 -36.85
N ARG A 171 11.79 23.85 -37.51
CA ARG A 171 11.26 23.92 -38.86
C ARG A 171 12.40 24.09 -39.84
N ASN A 172 12.44 23.23 -40.84
CA ASN A 172 13.40 23.38 -41.96
C ASN A 172 12.94 24.48 -42.87
N ASP A 173 13.91 25.16 -43.53
CA ASP A 173 13.61 26.22 -44.48
C ASP A 173 12.68 25.72 -45.60
N PHE A 174 11.71 26.55 -45.97
CA PHE A 174 10.68 26.23 -46.94
C PHE A 174 11.27 26.09 -48.33
N VAL A 175 11.59 24.86 -48.72
CA VAL A 175 11.89 24.56 -50.12
C VAL A 175 10.57 24.44 -50.87
N ARG A 176 10.31 25.38 -51.78
CA ARG A 176 9.12 25.45 -52.63
C ARG A 176 9.15 24.25 -53.61
N GLN A 177 8.90 23.07 -53.12
CA GLN A 177 8.72 21.85 -53.94
C GLN A 177 7.29 21.35 -53.80
N LEU A 178 6.69 20.97 -54.96
CA LEU A 178 5.36 20.39 -55.10
C LEU A 178 5.23 18.96 -54.51
N ARG A 179 6.03 18.58 -53.55
CA ARG A 179 6.02 17.25 -52.92
C ARG A 179 5.70 17.40 -51.42
N PHE A 180 4.95 16.43 -50.90
CA PHE A 180 4.76 16.26 -49.46
C PHE A 180 6.10 15.82 -48.83
N ILE A 181 6.91 16.78 -48.44
CA ILE A 181 8.20 16.57 -47.80
C ILE A 181 8.05 17.02 -46.33
N PRO A 182 8.51 16.22 -45.35
CA PRO A 182 8.52 16.64 -43.94
C PRO A 182 9.33 17.92 -43.82
N ASN A 183 8.71 18.97 -43.30
CA ASN A 183 9.34 20.26 -43.09
C ASN A 183 9.57 20.59 -41.59
N LEU A 184 9.16 19.67 -40.72
CA LEU A 184 9.37 19.78 -39.28
C LEU A 184 10.21 18.58 -38.81
N GLN A 185 11.15 18.89 -37.93
CA GLN A 185 11.93 17.90 -37.20
C GLN A 185 11.69 18.10 -35.71
N ALA A 186 11.44 17.01 -35.00
CA ALA A 186 11.33 17.06 -33.55
C ALA A 186 12.30 16.05 -32.94
N GLU A 187 13.02 16.51 -31.93
CA GLU A 187 13.89 15.68 -31.10
C GLU A 187 13.32 15.68 -29.67
N CYS A 188 12.88 14.49 -29.21
CA CYS A 188 12.30 14.33 -27.89
C CYS A 188 13.08 13.30 -27.09
N THR A 189 13.40 13.62 -25.83
CA THR A 189 14.05 12.70 -24.90
C THR A 189 13.04 12.20 -23.88
N LEU A 190 12.92 10.87 -23.80
CA LEU A 190 12.08 10.14 -22.85
C LEU A 190 12.99 9.43 -21.85
N GLY A 191 12.75 9.61 -20.56
CA GLY A 191 13.39 8.83 -19.49
C GLY A 191 12.46 7.69 -19.05
N TRP A 192 12.74 6.46 -19.46
CA TRP A 192 12.02 5.28 -19.01
C TRP A 192 12.48 4.86 -17.63
N ILE A 193 11.53 4.60 -16.73
CA ILE A 193 11.77 4.29 -15.33
C ILE A 193 11.36 2.86 -15.04
N THR A 194 12.25 2.09 -14.42
CA THR A 194 11.99 0.73 -13.96
C THR A 194 12.47 0.54 -12.52
N LEU A 195 11.77 -0.31 -11.78
CA LEU A 195 12.08 -0.70 -10.41
C LEU A 195 12.51 -2.16 -10.41
N ASN A 196 13.75 -2.43 -10.02
CA ASN A 196 14.24 -3.79 -9.84
C ASN A 196 14.31 -4.13 -8.37
N GLU A 197 13.91 -5.35 -8.01
CA GLU A 197 14.11 -5.84 -6.65
C GLU A 197 15.60 -6.02 -6.39
N LYS A 198 16.07 -5.50 -5.25
CA LYS A 198 17.43 -5.78 -4.79
C LYS A 198 17.53 -7.25 -4.43
N ILE A 199 18.43 -7.94 -5.09
CA ILE A 199 18.84 -9.28 -4.65
C ILE A 199 19.61 -9.06 -3.35
N VAL A 200 18.96 -9.28 -2.21
CA VAL A 200 19.64 -9.37 -0.93
C VAL A 200 20.36 -10.71 -0.98
N ASP A 201 21.64 -10.69 -1.34
CA ASP A 201 22.50 -11.87 -1.21
C ASP A 201 22.48 -12.27 0.27
N GLY A 202 21.71 -13.32 0.55
CA GLY A 202 21.65 -13.92 1.87
C GLY A 202 23.00 -14.50 2.24
N THR A 203 23.69 -13.81 3.15
CA THR A 203 24.81 -14.36 3.92
C THR A 203 24.30 -15.34 4.96
#